data_4dc51e9b23a4440a434dd06c383a140f
#
_entry.id   4dc51e9b23a4440a434dd06c383a140f
#
_cell.length_a   1.000
_cell.length_b   1.000
_cell.length_c   1.000
_cell.angle_alpha   90.00
_cell.angle_beta   90.00
_cell.angle_gamma   90.00
#
_symmetry.space_group_name_H-M   'P 1'
#
loop_
_entity.id
_entity.type
_entity.pdbx_description
1 polymer ?
#
loop_
_entity_poly.entity_id
_entity_poly.type
_entity_poly.pdbx_seq_one_letter_code
_entity_poly.pdbx_strand_id
1 'polypeptide(L)'
;HGDPATLWRAGNDVDLDADGGWNTDYFEIDRTKTYRSSVWVRKDYDVEDGNLYLGTSSVDTLTDGLYNANPYWLWTPPFEAYGIYSGEWYLMVGYIYPSGTTPTSTPPARGGMYNRNGEKIQNTNYEFRWTSSGDSLFNPNVARQRAYSYYDTGVNNVTYWWQPRFEAIEADTPSLRELLDSPSSQTGAY
;
A
#
# COMPACT_ATOMS: atom_id res chain seq x y z
N HIS A 1 -12.22 11.20 10.06
CA HIS A 1 -12.99 10.52 9.01
C HIS A 1 -12.86 11.36 7.76
N GLY A 2 -12.01 10.93 6.79
CA GLY A 2 -11.94 11.56 5.48
C GLY A 2 -13.27 11.43 4.77
N ASP A 3 -13.60 12.41 3.93
CA ASP A 3 -14.78 12.34 3.08
C ASP A 3 -14.71 11.04 2.25
N PRO A 4 -15.66 10.10 2.40
CA PRO A 4 -15.64 8.85 1.68
C PRO A 4 -15.75 9.00 0.16
N ALA A 5 -16.02 10.20 -0.33
CA ALA A 5 -16.17 10.51 -1.74
C ALA A 5 -14.86 10.94 -2.44
N THR A 6 -13.76 11.17 -1.72
CA THR A 6 -12.52 11.63 -2.37
C THR A 6 -11.86 10.50 -3.16
N LEU A 7 -11.81 10.69 -4.47
CA LEU A 7 -11.14 9.83 -5.42
C LEU A 7 -9.95 10.60 -6.01
N TRP A 8 -8.75 10.03 -5.88
CA TRP A 8 -7.57 10.58 -6.55
C TRP A 8 -7.40 9.91 -7.91
N ARG A 9 -7.12 10.71 -8.91
CA ARG A 9 -6.82 10.27 -10.27
C ARG A 9 -5.40 10.70 -10.63
N ALA A 10 -4.57 9.75 -11.00
CA ALA A 10 -3.26 9.98 -11.60
C ALA A 10 -3.35 9.66 -13.10
N GLY A 11 -2.94 10.59 -13.93
CA GLY A 11 -2.75 10.37 -15.36
C GLY A 11 -1.27 10.14 -15.62
N ASN A 12 -0.96 9.24 -16.53
CA ASN A 12 0.40 8.84 -16.85
C ASN A 12 0.96 9.62 -18.04
N ASP A 13 2.28 9.60 -18.20
CA ASP A 13 2.96 10.20 -19.36
C ASP A 13 3.89 9.18 -20.04
N VAL A 14 4.86 9.63 -20.83
CA VAL A 14 5.76 8.77 -21.60
C VAL A 14 7.07 8.47 -20.88
N ASP A 15 7.32 9.12 -19.76
CA ASP A 15 8.58 9.00 -19.04
C ASP A 15 8.58 7.77 -18.11
N LEU A 16 9.78 7.32 -17.73
CA LEU A 16 9.97 6.18 -16.83
C LEU A 16 10.16 6.65 -15.38
N ASP A 17 9.35 7.59 -14.93
CA ASP A 17 9.40 8.08 -13.56
C ASP A 17 8.07 7.91 -12.80
N ALA A 18 7.71 8.80 -11.92
CA ALA A 18 6.51 8.71 -11.11
C ALA A 18 5.30 9.28 -11.86
N ASP A 19 4.36 8.43 -12.21
CA ASP A 19 3.14 8.79 -12.94
C ASP A 19 2.06 9.41 -12.08
N GLY A 20 2.27 9.45 -10.79
CA GLY A 20 1.36 10.06 -9.85
C GLY A 20 1.15 9.25 -8.58
N GLY A 21 0.52 9.89 -7.61
CA GLY A 21 0.35 9.32 -6.30
C GLY A 21 0.30 10.40 -5.23
N TRP A 22 0.62 10.04 -4.00
CA TRP A 22 0.67 11.00 -2.89
C TRP A 22 1.64 10.61 -1.80
N ASN A 23 2.04 11.62 -1.00
CA ASN A 23 2.59 11.47 0.35
C ASN A 23 1.65 12.20 1.31
N THR A 24 1.34 11.59 2.42
CA THR A 24 0.74 12.33 3.54
C THR A 24 1.80 13.20 4.23
N ASP A 25 1.37 14.16 5.03
CA ASP A 25 2.21 14.73 6.06
C ASP A 25 2.67 13.64 7.05
N TYR A 26 3.70 13.93 7.82
CA TYR A 26 4.13 13.05 8.90
C TYR A 26 3.12 13.11 10.05
N PHE A 27 2.81 11.95 10.60
CA PHE A 27 1.94 11.79 11.77
C PHE A 27 2.62 10.90 12.82
N GLU A 28 2.23 11.08 14.07
CA GLU A 28 2.76 10.32 15.20
C GLU A 28 2.31 8.85 15.16
N ILE A 29 3.20 7.96 15.56
CA ILE A 29 2.95 6.52 15.65
C ILE A 29 3.42 5.98 17.01
N ASP A 30 2.81 4.87 17.42
CA ASP A 30 3.28 4.03 18.53
C ASP A 30 4.02 2.83 17.97
N ARG A 31 5.34 2.84 18.07
CA ARG A 31 6.21 1.76 17.53
C ARG A 31 6.07 0.41 18.24
N THR A 32 5.32 0.36 19.33
CA THR A 32 5.02 -0.89 20.04
C THR A 32 3.83 -1.64 19.45
N LYS A 33 3.09 -1.00 18.51
CA LYS A 33 1.90 -1.54 17.88
C LYS A 33 2.17 -2.01 16.44
N THR A 34 1.38 -2.98 16.00
CA THR A 34 1.27 -3.33 14.58
C THR A 34 0.40 -2.31 13.88
N TYR A 35 0.82 -1.86 12.70
CA TYR A 35 0.02 -1.00 11.84
C TYR A 35 -0.34 -1.69 10.53
N ARG A 36 -1.46 -1.27 9.97
CA ARG A 36 -1.89 -1.62 8.63
C ARG A 36 -1.95 -0.36 7.77
N SER A 37 -1.28 -0.40 6.62
CA SER A 37 -1.43 0.56 5.54
C SER A 37 -2.28 -0.07 4.45
N SER A 38 -3.30 0.63 3.97
CA SER A 38 -4.13 0.11 2.88
C SER A 38 -4.67 1.23 2.00
N VAL A 39 -4.98 0.88 0.75
CA VAL A 39 -5.63 1.76 -0.22
C VAL A 39 -6.28 0.93 -1.31
N TRP A 40 -7.43 1.36 -1.79
CA TRP A 40 -8.03 0.84 -3.00
C TRP A 40 -7.35 1.44 -4.22
N VAL A 41 -7.05 0.61 -5.19
CA VAL A 41 -6.45 1.00 -6.48
C VAL A 41 -7.23 0.42 -7.64
N ARG A 42 -7.33 1.18 -8.72
CA ARG A 42 -7.85 0.73 -10.01
C ARG A 42 -6.97 1.31 -11.12
N LYS A 43 -6.56 0.48 -12.06
CA LYS A 43 -5.94 0.93 -13.32
C LYS A 43 -6.96 0.79 -14.45
N ASP A 44 -7.07 1.82 -15.27
CA ASP A 44 -7.84 1.79 -16.50
C ASP A 44 -6.90 1.70 -17.71
N TYR A 45 -7.36 1.08 -18.79
CA TYR A 45 -6.61 0.76 -20.02
C TYR A 45 -5.58 -0.34 -19.83
N ASP A 46 -4.31 -0.12 -20.13
CA ASP A 46 -3.29 -1.16 -20.04
C ASP A 46 -2.86 -1.38 -18.58
N VAL A 47 -3.36 -2.45 -18.00
CA VAL A 47 -3.02 -2.81 -16.62
C VAL A 47 -1.60 -3.33 -16.50
N GLU A 48 -1.03 -3.90 -17.57
CA GLU A 48 0.30 -4.50 -17.59
C GLU A 48 1.44 -3.48 -17.69
N ASP A 49 1.15 -2.21 -17.98
CA ASP A 49 2.14 -1.15 -17.99
C ASP A 49 2.35 -0.54 -16.60
N GLY A 50 3.60 -0.39 -16.18
CA GLY A 50 3.99 0.21 -14.92
C GLY A 50 3.76 -0.63 -13.65
N ASN A 51 4.22 -0.10 -12.54
CA ASN A 51 4.20 -0.73 -11.22
C ASN A 51 3.32 0.04 -10.24
N LEU A 52 2.81 -0.64 -9.23
CA LEU A 52 2.06 -0.05 -8.13
C LEU A 52 2.84 -0.14 -6.82
N TYR A 53 2.94 0.97 -6.11
CA TYR A 53 3.67 1.12 -4.85
C TYR A 53 2.74 1.60 -3.74
N LEU A 54 2.77 0.93 -2.61
CA LEU A 54 2.24 1.42 -1.34
C LEU A 54 3.40 1.50 -0.36
N GLY A 55 3.60 2.62 0.32
CA GLY A 55 4.79 2.83 1.12
C GLY A 55 4.54 3.51 2.45
N THR A 56 5.61 3.55 3.22
CA THR A 56 5.67 4.20 4.52
C THR A 56 7.02 4.90 4.70
N SER A 57 7.41 5.15 5.95
CA SER A 57 8.74 5.64 6.36
C SER A 57 9.11 5.04 7.71
N SER A 58 10.36 5.23 8.13
CA SER A 58 10.83 4.88 9.49
C SER A 58 10.72 3.40 9.82
N VAL A 59 11.04 2.52 8.88
CA VAL A 59 10.94 1.07 9.03
C VAL A 59 12.22 0.34 8.67
N ASP A 60 12.39 -0.83 9.28
CA ASP A 60 13.37 -1.85 8.91
C ASP A 60 12.65 -2.95 8.11
N THR A 61 13.36 -3.59 7.20
CA THR A 61 12.88 -4.81 6.55
C THR A 61 12.80 -5.93 7.59
N LEU A 62 11.69 -6.65 7.64
CA LEU A 62 11.50 -7.71 8.63
C LEU A 62 12.38 -8.93 8.36
N THR A 63 12.81 -9.13 7.12
CA THR A 63 13.63 -10.28 6.73
C THR A 63 15.04 -10.25 7.34
N ASP A 64 15.70 -9.11 7.33
CA ASP A 64 17.08 -8.92 7.76
C ASP A 64 17.24 -7.94 8.93
N GLY A 65 16.20 -7.19 9.25
CA GLY A 65 16.18 -6.18 10.31
C GLY A 65 16.95 -4.91 9.97
N LEU A 66 17.31 -4.70 8.71
CA LEU A 66 18.03 -3.51 8.27
C LEU A 66 17.06 -2.39 7.91
N TYR A 67 17.50 -1.16 8.16
CA TYR A 67 16.76 0.04 7.78
C TYR A 67 16.52 0.06 6.28
N ASN A 68 15.27 0.31 5.88
CA ASN A 68 14.91 0.46 4.49
C ASN A 68 14.71 1.93 4.13
N ALA A 69 15.62 2.47 3.33
CA ALA A 69 15.57 3.87 2.88
C ALA A 69 14.45 4.13 1.87
N ASN A 70 13.96 3.08 1.21
CA ASN A 70 12.89 3.14 0.21
C ASN A 70 11.79 2.10 0.50
N PRO A 71 11.04 2.25 1.61
CA PRO A 71 10.17 1.22 2.13
C PRO A 71 8.82 1.20 1.41
N TYR A 72 8.76 0.45 0.33
CA TYR A 72 7.53 0.19 -0.42
C TYR A 72 7.20 -1.29 -0.48
N TRP A 73 5.92 -1.59 -0.32
CA TRP A 73 5.30 -2.80 -0.85
C TRP A 73 5.09 -2.55 -2.33
N LEU A 74 5.59 -3.47 -3.15
CA LEU A 74 5.65 -3.35 -4.59
C LEU A 74 4.84 -4.45 -5.26
N TRP A 75 4.02 -4.07 -6.23
CA TRP A 75 3.32 -4.97 -7.14
C TRP A 75 3.71 -4.63 -8.57
N THR A 76 4.12 -5.67 -9.30
CA THR A 76 4.64 -5.54 -10.66
C THR A 76 3.90 -6.47 -11.62
N PRO A 77 3.82 -6.13 -12.89
CA PRO A 77 3.32 -7.06 -13.90
C PRO A 77 4.09 -8.41 -13.88
N PRO A 78 3.51 -9.48 -14.41
CA PRO A 78 2.26 -9.52 -15.17
C PRO A 78 1.01 -9.57 -14.27
N PHE A 79 0.22 -8.51 -14.26
CA PHE A 79 -0.95 -8.38 -13.38
C PHE A 79 -2.08 -9.33 -13.77
N GLU A 80 -2.37 -9.51 -15.07
CA GLU A 80 -3.44 -10.40 -15.52
C GLU A 80 -3.19 -11.87 -15.13
N ALA A 81 -1.91 -12.29 -15.05
CA ALA A 81 -1.56 -13.62 -14.56
C ALA A 81 -1.94 -13.86 -13.09
N TYR A 82 -2.13 -12.80 -12.33
CA TYR A 82 -2.62 -12.83 -10.95
C TYR A 82 -4.11 -12.55 -10.82
N GLY A 83 -4.83 -12.34 -11.94
CA GLY A 83 -6.25 -12.00 -11.94
C GLY A 83 -6.53 -10.53 -11.65
N ILE A 84 -5.59 -9.65 -11.98
CA ILE A 84 -5.74 -8.20 -11.87
C ILE A 84 -6.05 -7.66 -13.26
N TYR A 85 -7.24 -7.09 -13.43
CA TYR A 85 -7.76 -6.64 -14.73
C TYR A 85 -8.04 -5.14 -14.73
N SER A 86 -7.95 -4.55 -15.93
CA SER A 86 -8.29 -3.15 -16.17
C SER A 86 -9.73 -2.83 -15.75
N GLY A 87 -9.92 -1.67 -15.14
CA GLY A 87 -11.23 -1.20 -14.69
C GLY A 87 -11.75 -1.80 -13.38
N GLU A 88 -11.03 -2.77 -12.81
CA GLU A 88 -11.41 -3.42 -11.56
C GLU A 88 -10.69 -2.81 -10.35
N TRP A 89 -11.37 -2.84 -9.20
CA TRP A 89 -10.82 -2.35 -7.94
C TRP A 89 -10.16 -3.46 -7.14
N TYR A 90 -8.97 -3.15 -6.60
CA TYR A 90 -8.19 -4.04 -5.74
C TYR A 90 -7.76 -3.31 -4.48
N LEU A 91 -7.71 -4.01 -3.35
CA LEU A 91 -7.23 -3.47 -2.08
C LEU A 91 -5.75 -3.85 -1.88
N MET A 92 -4.87 -2.86 -1.91
CA MET A 92 -3.46 -3.00 -1.52
C MET A 92 -3.34 -2.93 -0.01
N VAL A 93 -2.64 -3.89 0.60
CA VAL A 93 -2.46 -3.97 2.06
C VAL A 93 -1.01 -4.27 2.40
N GLY A 94 -0.43 -3.46 3.27
CA GLY A 94 0.87 -3.72 3.88
C GLY A 94 0.79 -3.69 5.41
N TYR A 95 1.65 -4.45 6.07
CA TYR A 95 1.73 -4.47 7.53
C TYR A 95 3.11 -4.03 8.01
N ILE A 96 3.10 -3.29 9.13
CA ILE A 96 4.30 -2.87 9.84
C ILE A 96 4.20 -3.40 11.26
N TYR A 97 5.14 -4.25 11.63
CA TYR A 97 5.18 -4.90 12.94
C TYR A 97 5.84 -4.01 14.00
N PRO A 98 5.65 -4.28 15.30
CA PRO A 98 6.33 -3.56 16.37
C PRO A 98 7.85 -3.56 16.20
N SER A 99 8.52 -2.51 16.69
CA SER A 99 9.99 -2.37 16.61
C SER A 99 10.76 -3.52 17.31
N GLY A 100 10.13 -4.13 18.34
CA GLY A 100 10.69 -5.30 19.03
C GLY A 100 10.52 -6.63 18.32
N THR A 101 9.88 -6.67 17.15
CA THR A 101 9.68 -7.92 16.41
C THR A 101 11.02 -8.44 15.90
N THR A 102 11.33 -9.68 16.21
CA THR A 102 12.58 -10.32 15.76
C THR A 102 12.57 -10.53 14.25
N PRO A 103 13.62 -10.14 13.52
CA PRO A 103 13.76 -10.43 12.11
C PRO A 103 13.68 -11.94 11.82
N THR A 104 13.11 -12.31 10.70
CA THR A 104 12.93 -13.71 10.30
C THR A 104 13.06 -13.87 8.79
N SER A 105 13.72 -14.94 8.35
CA SER A 105 13.82 -15.27 6.92
C SER A 105 12.47 -15.68 6.29
N THR A 106 11.48 -15.95 7.11
CA THR A 106 10.12 -16.33 6.67
C THR A 106 9.08 -15.43 7.37
N PRO A 107 9.02 -14.14 7.01
CA PRO A 107 8.05 -13.22 7.59
C PRO A 107 6.61 -13.68 7.29
N PRO A 108 5.65 -13.39 8.18
CA PRO A 108 4.26 -13.67 7.92
C PRO A 108 3.80 -12.92 6.67
N ALA A 109 3.33 -13.63 5.66
CA ALA A 109 2.80 -13.02 4.44
C ALA A 109 1.36 -12.48 4.66
N ARG A 110 1.21 -11.49 5.53
CA ARG A 110 -0.11 -10.88 5.82
C ARG A 110 -0.51 -9.84 4.79
N GLY A 111 0.45 -9.04 4.31
CA GLY A 111 0.24 -8.07 3.26
C GLY A 111 -0.06 -8.72 1.92
N GLY A 112 -0.62 -7.95 1.00
CA GLY A 112 -0.95 -8.42 -0.34
C GLY A 112 -1.90 -7.50 -1.09
N MET A 113 -2.24 -7.90 -2.29
CA MET A 113 -3.33 -7.33 -3.06
C MET A 113 -4.53 -8.28 -3.00
N TYR A 114 -5.70 -7.72 -2.76
CA TYR A 114 -6.95 -8.45 -2.58
C TYR A 114 -7.98 -7.99 -3.62
N ASN A 115 -8.69 -8.94 -4.20
CA ASN A 115 -9.85 -8.64 -5.04
C ASN A 115 -11.08 -8.30 -4.19
N ARG A 116 -12.18 -7.90 -4.82
CA ARG A 116 -13.44 -7.55 -4.15
C ARG A 116 -14.08 -8.70 -3.36
N ASN A 117 -13.76 -9.93 -3.71
CA ASN A 117 -14.27 -11.12 -3.00
C ASN A 117 -13.48 -11.40 -1.71
N GLY A 118 -12.41 -10.66 -1.46
CA GLY A 118 -11.53 -10.84 -0.31
C GLY A 118 -10.48 -11.92 -0.51
N GLU A 119 -10.29 -12.37 -1.74
CA GLU A 119 -9.23 -13.31 -2.07
C GLU A 119 -7.92 -12.55 -2.25
N LYS A 120 -6.87 -13.02 -1.58
CA LYS A 120 -5.53 -12.50 -1.80
C LYS A 120 -4.99 -13.07 -3.12
N ILE A 121 -4.80 -12.19 -4.10
CA ILE A 121 -4.36 -12.54 -5.44
C ILE A 121 -2.87 -12.38 -5.65
N GLN A 122 -2.20 -11.53 -4.87
CA GLN A 122 -0.75 -11.38 -4.92
C GLN A 122 -0.20 -11.03 -3.53
N ASN A 123 0.98 -11.59 -3.18
CA ASN A 123 1.67 -11.25 -1.94
C ASN A 123 2.45 -9.93 -2.08
N THR A 124 2.80 -9.32 -0.94
CA THR A 124 3.81 -8.26 -0.89
C THR A 124 5.21 -8.85 -1.10
N ASN A 125 6.11 -8.02 -1.62
CA ASN A 125 7.54 -8.35 -1.74
C ASN A 125 8.27 -8.30 -0.39
N TYR A 126 7.80 -7.46 0.55
CA TYR A 126 8.39 -7.25 1.87
C TYR A 126 7.32 -7.23 2.97
N GLU A 127 7.77 -7.52 4.19
CA GLU A 127 7.09 -7.15 5.43
C GLU A 127 8.05 -6.23 6.21
N PHE A 128 7.50 -5.27 6.94
CA PHE A 128 8.27 -4.26 7.65
C PHE A 128 8.02 -4.33 9.15
N ARG A 129 8.96 -3.83 9.94
CA ARG A 129 8.77 -3.46 11.34
C ARG A 129 9.20 -2.01 11.55
N TRP A 130 8.72 -1.37 12.56
CA TRP A 130 9.21 -0.07 12.93
C TRP A 130 10.71 -0.14 13.22
N THR A 131 11.47 0.86 12.78
CA THR A 131 12.92 0.88 13.04
C THR A 131 13.21 0.84 14.54
N SER A 132 14.17 0.03 14.93
CA SER A 132 14.65 -0.05 16.31
C SER A 132 15.76 0.96 16.60
N SER A 133 16.52 1.37 15.58
CA SER A 133 17.57 2.37 15.69
C SER A 133 16.96 3.77 15.70
N GLY A 134 17.29 4.53 16.74
CA GLY A 134 17.12 5.97 16.71
C GLY A 134 18.14 6.58 15.75
N ASP A 135 18.00 6.32 14.45
CA ASP A 135 18.84 7.00 13.48
C ASP A 135 18.51 8.49 13.54
N SER A 136 19.51 9.29 13.89
CA SER A 136 19.39 10.70 14.22
C SER A 136 18.94 11.58 13.06
N LEU A 137 18.77 11.00 11.87
CA LEU A 137 18.31 11.68 10.67
C LEU A 137 16.79 11.76 10.55
N PHE A 138 16.05 10.88 11.26
CA PHE A 138 14.58 10.85 11.21
C PHE A 138 14.00 10.68 12.60
N ASN A 139 12.91 11.40 12.90
CA ASN A 139 12.14 11.13 14.09
C ASN A 139 11.50 9.74 14.00
N PRO A 140 11.92 8.75 14.82
CA PRO A 140 11.43 7.38 14.69
C PRO A 140 9.97 7.21 15.14
N ASN A 141 9.39 8.24 15.76
CA ASN A 141 8.02 8.23 16.27
C ASN A 141 7.01 8.85 15.30
N VAL A 142 7.43 9.13 14.07
CA VAL A 142 6.54 9.61 13.02
C VAL A 142 6.65 8.75 11.77
N ALA A 143 5.55 8.63 11.07
CA ALA A 143 5.46 7.96 9.77
C ALA A 143 4.64 8.79 8.80
N ARG A 144 4.64 8.38 7.55
CA ARG A 144 3.71 8.85 6.51
C ARG A 144 3.26 7.69 5.66
N GLN A 145 2.09 7.81 5.07
CA GLN A 145 1.64 6.91 4.02
C GLN A 145 2.00 7.49 2.66
N ARG A 146 2.39 6.63 1.74
CA ARG A 146 2.73 6.97 0.36
C ARG A 146 2.11 5.95 -0.59
N ALA A 147 1.69 6.37 -1.76
CA ALA A 147 1.34 5.47 -2.85
C ALA A 147 1.67 6.12 -4.19
N TYR A 148 2.16 5.32 -5.11
CA TYR A 148 2.59 5.79 -6.44
C TYR A 148 2.31 4.74 -7.51
N SER A 149 2.06 5.23 -8.73
CA SER A 149 2.27 4.51 -9.98
C SER A 149 3.62 4.94 -10.55
N TYR A 150 4.39 3.98 -11.06
CA TYR A 150 5.72 4.21 -11.64
C TYR A 150 5.94 3.38 -12.89
N TYR A 151 6.71 3.91 -13.83
CA TYR A 151 7.14 3.23 -15.05
C TYR A 151 5.99 2.90 -16.01
N ASP A 152 4.88 3.57 -15.90
CA ASP A 152 3.73 3.43 -16.80
C ASP A 152 3.88 4.44 -17.93
N THR A 153 4.17 3.98 -19.13
CA THR A 153 4.45 4.80 -20.30
C THR A 153 3.23 5.05 -21.19
N GLY A 154 2.09 4.52 -20.80
CA GLY A 154 0.85 4.62 -21.54
C GLY A 154 0.10 5.92 -21.27
N VAL A 155 0.24 6.93 -22.14
CA VAL A 155 -0.39 8.25 -21.98
C VAL A 155 -1.91 8.24 -21.79
N ASN A 156 -2.56 7.14 -22.11
CA ASN A 156 -3.99 6.96 -21.88
C ASN A 156 -4.29 6.19 -20.59
N ASN A 157 -3.26 5.62 -19.96
CA ASN A 157 -3.43 4.88 -18.71
C ASN A 157 -3.77 5.83 -17.59
N VAL A 158 -4.61 5.37 -16.68
CA VAL A 158 -5.04 6.15 -15.52
C VAL A 158 -5.08 5.24 -14.31
N THR A 159 -4.46 5.69 -13.24
CA THR A 159 -4.54 5.02 -11.94
C THR A 159 -5.44 5.82 -11.01
N TYR A 160 -6.40 5.14 -10.41
CA TYR A 160 -7.29 5.70 -9.40
C TYR A 160 -6.98 5.12 -8.03
N TRP A 161 -7.03 5.98 -7.02
CA TRP A 161 -6.77 5.64 -5.63
C TRP A 161 -7.95 6.09 -4.78
N TRP A 162 -8.34 5.24 -3.83
CA TRP A 162 -9.50 5.53 -3.02
C TRP A 162 -9.36 4.99 -1.60
N GLN A 163 -9.87 5.74 -0.61
CA GLN A 163 -9.85 5.39 0.82
C GLN A 163 -8.48 4.93 1.35
N PRO A 164 -7.42 5.76 1.26
CA PRO A 164 -6.18 5.45 1.94
C PRO A 164 -6.42 5.38 3.45
N ARG A 165 -5.86 4.35 4.09
CA ARG A 165 -5.91 4.15 5.54
C ARG A 165 -4.54 3.80 6.08
N PHE A 166 -4.24 4.33 7.26
CA PHE A 166 -3.05 3.98 8.01
C PHE A 166 -3.44 3.92 9.48
N GLU A 167 -3.50 2.73 10.06
CA GLU A 167 -4.16 2.51 11.35
C GLU A 167 -3.40 1.50 12.21
N ALA A 168 -3.31 1.77 13.51
CA ALA A 168 -2.85 0.79 14.48
C ALA A 168 -3.90 -0.33 14.58
N ILE A 169 -3.43 -1.58 14.65
CA ILE A 169 -4.31 -2.74 14.82
C ILE A 169 -4.66 -2.88 16.28
N GLU A 170 -5.91 -2.60 16.62
CA GLU A 170 -6.50 -2.70 17.94
C GLU A 170 -7.79 -3.51 17.90
N ALA A 171 -8.44 -3.71 19.03
CA ALA A 171 -9.63 -4.57 19.11
C ALA A 171 -10.82 -4.03 18.29
N ASP A 172 -10.89 -2.71 18.12
CA ASP A 172 -11.93 -2.00 17.38
C ASP A 172 -11.52 -1.60 15.95
N THR A 173 -10.30 -1.96 15.54
CA THR A 173 -9.84 -1.68 14.18
C THR A 173 -10.62 -2.57 13.20
N PRO A 174 -11.20 -2.00 12.13
CA PRO A 174 -11.92 -2.80 11.13
C PRO A 174 -11.08 -3.97 10.65
N SER A 175 -11.66 -5.14 10.61
CA SER A 175 -11.02 -6.31 10.02
C SER A 175 -10.77 -6.09 8.53
N LEU A 176 -9.90 -6.88 7.92
CA LEU A 176 -9.69 -6.83 6.47
C LEU A 176 -11.02 -7.09 5.72
N ARG A 177 -11.85 -7.98 6.24
CA ARG A 177 -13.16 -8.28 5.66
C ARG A 177 -14.08 -7.06 5.64
N GLU A 178 -14.13 -6.32 6.74
CA GLU A 178 -14.94 -5.10 6.83
C GLU A 178 -14.44 -4.00 5.88
N LEU A 179 -13.14 -3.93 5.59
CA LEU A 179 -12.62 -3.02 4.57
C LEU A 179 -13.10 -3.43 3.17
N LEU A 180 -13.18 -4.72 2.89
CA LEU A 180 -13.63 -5.26 1.61
C LEU A 180 -15.15 -5.12 1.43
N ASP A 181 -15.91 -5.19 2.50
CA ASP A 181 -17.38 -5.00 2.49
C ASP A 181 -17.79 -3.51 2.54
N SER A 182 -16.82 -2.58 2.51
CA SER A 182 -17.07 -1.14 2.47
C SER A 182 -17.93 -0.74 1.24
N PRO A 183 -18.77 0.32 1.30
CA PRO A 183 -19.70 0.71 0.23
C PRO A 183 -19.10 0.93 -1.15
N SER A 184 -17.80 1.11 -1.25
CA SER A 184 -17.07 1.15 -2.53
C SER A 184 -17.11 -0.15 -3.32
N SER A 185 -17.35 -1.28 -2.66
CA SER A 185 -17.57 -2.55 -3.35
C SER A 185 -18.92 -2.59 -4.06
N GLN A 186 -19.81 -1.65 -3.76
CA GLN A 186 -21.13 -1.55 -4.36
C GLN A 186 -21.17 -0.43 -5.38
N THR A 187 -21.29 -0.78 -6.64
CA THR A 187 -21.57 0.08 -7.80
C THR A 187 -20.40 0.87 -8.40
N GLY A 188 -19.70 0.25 -9.32
CA GLY A 188 -19.10 0.95 -10.43
C GLY A 188 -20.16 1.35 -11.44
N ALA A 189 -20.78 2.47 -11.23
CA ALA A 189 -21.59 3.16 -12.22
C ALA A 189 -21.29 4.65 -12.07
N TYR A 190 -20.35 5.12 -12.85
CA TYR A 190 -20.20 6.54 -13.21
C TYR A 190 -19.94 6.62 -14.70
#